data_bc36859bc100e3ac1069643a556ed389
#
_entry.id   bc36859bc100e3ac1069643a556ed389
#
_cell.length_a   1.000
_cell.length_b   1.000
_cell.length_c   1.000
_cell.angle_alpha   90.00
_cell.angle_beta   90.00
_cell.angle_gamma   90.00
#
_symmetry.space_group_name_H-M   'P 1'
#
loop_
_entity.id
_entity.type
_entity.pdbx_description
1 polymer ?
#
loop_
_entity_poly.entity_id
_entity_poly.type
_entity_poly.pdbx_seq_one_letter_code
_entity_poly.pdbx_strand_id
1 'polypeptide(L)'
;CEISAQRESEAMTRHESLVSALAAGYEKIVAWADILDRINVYPVPDGDTGRNLVITLSALRNPWQNEEKLGSEILLTARGNSGNIAARFLAGFLGCKDLFSMPAAVESGRDLAYKAVPDPQPGTMLSFFDAFVESLKRNPPSQSGAWVDAVVLDLETSVKATTQQLQELREAGVVDSGALGMLVFFDPLLNI
;
A
#
# COMPACT_ATOMS: atom_id res chain seq x y z
N CYS A 1 -6.63 -5.33 37.08
CA CYS A 1 -5.28 -5.86 36.81
C CYS A 1 -5.29 -6.91 35.66
N GLU A 2 -6.13 -7.97 35.71
CA GLU A 2 -6.21 -9.01 34.69
C GLU A 2 -6.78 -8.48 33.35
N ILE A 3 -7.84 -7.68 33.36
CA ILE A 3 -8.45 -7.09 32.17
C ILE A 3 -7.50 -6.14 31.45
N SER A 4 -6.64 -5.41 32.17
CA SER A 4 -5.61 -4.54 31.60
C SER A 4 -4.53 -5.36 30.89
N ALA A 5 -4.02 -6.41 31.53
CA ALA A 5 -3.01 -7.30 30.95
C ALA A 5 -3.53 -8.07 29.72
N GLN A 6 -4.81 -8.48 29.74
CA GLN A 6 -5.43 -9.16 28.61
C GLN A 6 -5.60 -8.22 27.39
N ARG A 7 -6.00 -6.97 27.60
CA ARG A 7 -6.10 -5.95 26.55
C ARG A 7 -4.74 -5.60 25.95
N GLU A 8 -3.69 -5.49 26.78
CA GLU A 8 -2.33 -5.25 26.30
C GLU A 8 -1.79 -6.43 25.48
N SER A 9 -2.07 -7.67 25.90
CA SER A 9 -1.71 -8.88 25.16
C SER A 9 -2.43 -8.96 23.81
N GLU A 10 -3.74 -8.66 23.77
CA GLU A 10 -4.51 -8.64 22.52
C GLU A 10 -4.05 -7.54 21.56
N ALA A 11 -3.73 -6.34 22.08
CA ALA A 11 -3.21 -5.24 21.28
C ALA A 11 -1.83 -5.59 20.68
N MET A 12 -0.96 -6.23 21.45
CA MET A 12 0.36 -6.69 21.02
C MET A 12 0.23 -7.73 19.89
N THR A 13 -0.64 -8.72 20.05
CA THR A 13 -0.89 -9.76 19.02
C THR A 13 -1.43 -9.16 17.71
N ARG A 14 -2.30 -8.15 17.78
CA ARG A 14 -2.83 -7.46 16.60
C ARG A 14 -1.77 -6.63 15.88
N HIS A 15 -0.91 -5.97 16.62
CA HIS A 15 0.21 -5.22 16.08
C HIS A 15 1.22 -6.14 15.37
N GLU A 16 1.54 -7.28 15.99
CA GLU A 16 2.38 -8.31 15.39
C GLU A 16 1.78 -8.83 14.07
N SER A 17 0.47 -9.03 13.99
CA SER A 17 -0.22 -9.45 12.77
C SER A 17 -0.10 -8.39 11.67
N LEU A 18 -0.25 -7.10 11.99
CA LEU A 18 -0.09 -6.00 11.02
C LEU A 18 1.33 -5.96 10.44
N VAL A 19 2.33 -6.01 11.31
CA VAL A 19 3.75 -5.97 10.88
C VAL A 19 4.10 -7.19 10.04
N SER A 20 3.60 -8.37 10.41
CA SER A 20 3.76 -9.60 9.63
C SER A 20 3.11 -9.51 8.25
N ALA A 21 1.94 -8.89 8.14
CA ALA A 21 1.26 -8.68 6.87
C ALA A 21 2.02 -7.73 5.95
N LEU A 22 2.62 -6.65 6.50
CA LEU A 22 3.48 -5.74 5.73
C LEU A 22 4.73 -6.45 5.22
N ALA A 23 5.35 -7.31 6.03
CA ALA A 23 6.49 -8.15 5.59
C ALA A 23 6.08 -9.10 4.46
N ALA A 24 4.93 -9.77 4.60
CA ALA A 24 4.38 -10.64 3.54
C ALA A 24 4.06 -9.85 2.26
N GLY A 25 3.57 -8.61 2.39
CA GLY A 25 3.37 -7.68 1.28
C GLY A 25 4.67 -7.36 0.53
N TYR A 26 5.75 -7.14 1.27
CA TYR A 26 7.08 -6.95 0.68
C TYR A 26 7.51 -8.19 -0.13
N GLU A 27 7.37 -9.40 0.40
CA GLU A 27 7.71 -10.63 -0.32
C GLU A 27 6.87 -10.80 -1.61
N LYS A 28 5.60 -10.41 -1.59
CA LYS A 28 4.77 -10.36 -2.81
C LYS A 28 5.30 -9.35 -3.83
N ILE A 29 5.71 -8.16 -3.40
CA ILE A 29 6.34 -7.17 -4.31
C ILE A 29 7.61 -7.74 -4.94
N VAL A 30 8.46 -8.43 -4.17
CA VAL A 30 9.65 -9.11 -4.71
C VAL A 30 9.27 -10.12 -5.79
N ALA A 31 8.25 -10.95 -5.55
CA ALA A 31 7.79 -11.96 -6.50
C ALA A 31 7.16 -11.35 -7.78
N TRP A 32 6.57 -10.17 -7.69
CA TRP A 32 5.88 -9.49 -8.80
C TRP A 32 6.73 -8.44 -9.51
N ALA A 33 7.96 -8.16 -9.04
CA ALA A 33 8.79 -7.07 -9.53
C ALA A 33 8.96 -7.06 -11.05
N ASP A 34 9.28 -8.21 -11.65
CA ASP A 34 9.48 -8.35 -13.10
C ASP A 34 8.18 -8.08 -13.90
N ILE A 35 7.01 -8.40 -13.34
CA ILE A 35 5.71 -8.13 -13.97
C ILE A 35 5.44 -6.63 -13.92
N LEU A 36 5.66 -6.00 -12.76
CA LEU A 36 5.47 -4.56 -12.56
C LEU A 36 6.39 -3.75 -13.48
N ASP A 37 7.66 -4.17 -13.62
CA ASP A 37 8.61 -3.54 -14.55
C ASP A 37 8.13 -3.66 -16.01
N ARG A 38 7.63 -4.81 -16.43
CA ARG A 38 7.16 -5.04 -17.81
C ARG A 38 5.93 -4.21 -18.20
N ILE A 39 5.04 -3.91 -17.26
CA ILE A 39 3.83 -3.11 -17.53
C ILE A 39 4.03 -1.62 -17.22
N ASN A 40 5.22 -1.19 -16.83
CA ASN A 40 5.52 0.19 -16.52
C ASN A 40 5.69 1.01 -17.80
N VAL A 41 4.61 1.67 -18.24
CA VAL A 41 4.58 2.52 -19.44
C VAL A 41 4.34 4.00 -19.13
N TYR A 42 3.96 4.35 -17.92
CA TYR A 42 3.66 5.71 -17.47
C TYR A 42 4.38 6.05 -16.16
N PRO A 43 4.85 7.30 -15.96
CA PRO A 43 4.91 8.42 -16.92
C PRO A 43 6.02 8.25 -17.97
N VAL A 44 6.98 7.38 -17.71
CA VAL A 44 8.09 7.04 -18.61
C VAL A 44 8.21 5.51 -18.67
N PRO A 45 8.31 4.90 -19.85
CA PRO A 45 8.43 3.45 -19.99
C PRO A 45 9.87 2.97 -19.71
N ASP A 46 10.39 3.25 -18.52
CA ASP A 46 11.74 2.87 -18.08
C ASP A 46 11.82 1.49 -17.43
N GLY A 47 10.66 0.86 -17.20
CA GLY A 47 10.56 -0.52 -16.74
C GLY A 47 11.22 -0.74 -15.38
N ASP A 48 11.02 0.15 -14.42
CA ASP A 48 11.71 0.10 -13.13
C ASP A 48 10.81 0.18 -11.89
N THR A 49 9.47 0.24 -12.07
CA THR A 49 8.52 0.37 -10.95
C THR A 49 8.66 -0.76 -9.93
N GLY A 50 8.75 -2.01 -10.37
CA GLY A 50 8.90 -3.16 -9.49
C GLY A 50 10.20 -3.11 -8.69
N ARG A 51 11.33 -2.87 -9.36
CA ARG A 51 12.64 -2.71 -8.70
C ARG A 51 12.66 -1.54 -7.72
N ASN A 52 12.07 -0.42 -8.09
CA ASN A 52 11.98 0.76 -7.21
C ASN A 52 11.17 0.46 -5.95
N LEU A 53 10.05 -0.27 -6.07
CA LEU A 53 9.26 -0.71 -4.91
C LEU A 53 10.04 -1.71 -4.05
N VAL A 54 10.74 -2.70 -4.63
CA VAL A 54 11.57 -3.65 -3.88
C VAL A 54 12.65 -2.93 -3.08
N ILE A 55 13.35 -1.97 -3.69
CA ILE A 55 14.40 -1.20 -3.00
C ILE A 55 13.79 -0.35 -1.89
N THR A 56 12.72 0.37 -2.18
CA THR A 56 12.07 1.28 -1.24
C THR A 56 11.53 0.56 -0.02
N LEU A 57 10.89 -0.60 -0.23
CA LEU A 57 10.23 -1.37 0.83
C LEU A 57 11.15 -2.37 1.53
N SER A 58 12.45 -2.37 1.21
CA SER A 58 13.42 -3.37 1.71
C SER A 58 13.55 -3.42 3.24
N ALA A 59 13.27 -2.33 3.95
CA ALA A 59 13.21 -2.30 5.41
C ALA A 59 12.14 -3.26 5.98
N LEU A 60 11.08 -3.56 5.20
CA LEU A 60 10.02 -4.50 5.58
C LEU A 60 10.45 -5.98 5.51
N ARG A 61 11.64 -6.29 5.00
CA ARG A 61 12.19 -7.67 5.03
C ARG A 61 12.35 -8.17 6.46
N ASN A 62 12.77 -7.30 7.39
CA ASN A 62 12.99 -7.62 8.80
C ASN A 62 12.43 -6.49 9.68
N PRO A 63 11.13 -6.24 9.68
CA PRO A 63 10.54 -5.05 10.29
C PRO A 63 10.75 -5.00 11.80
N TRP A 64 10.90 -6.15 12.45
CA TRP A 64 11.10 -6.29 13.89
C TRP A 64 12.46 -5.79 14.41
N GLN A 65 13.46 -5.66 13.52
CA GLN A 65 14.80 -5.23 13.94
C GLN A 65 14.87 -3.75 14.30
N ASN A 66 13.98 -2.92 13.74
CA ASN A 66 14.05 -1.47 13.90
C ASN A 66 12.70 -0.78 13.70
N GLU A 67 11.67 -1.31 14.37
CA GLU A 67 10.28 -0.91 14.18
C GLU A 67 10.05 0.59 14.35
N GLU A 68 10.65 1.20 15.38
CA GLU A 68 10.55 2.64 15.64
C GLU A 68 11.11 3.51 14.50
N LYS A 69 12.03 2.98 13.69
CA LYS A 69 12.67 3.68 12.58
C LYS A 69 12.17 3.24 11.21
N LEU A 70 11.28 2.26 11.16
CA LEU A 70 10.82 1.64 9.92
C LEU A 70 10.34 2.68 8.89
N GLY A 71 9.51 3.63 9.29
CA GLY A 71 9.05 4.70 8.42
C GLY A 71 10.17 5.59 7.89
N SER A 72 11.16 5.92 8.73
CA SER A 72 12.31 6.73 8.30
C SER A 72 13.25 5.95 7.38
N GLU A 73 13.43 4.65 7.61
CA GLU A 73 14.23 3.78 6.75
C GLU A 73 13.60 3.64 5.35
N ILE A 74 12.29 3.44 5.27
CA ILE A 74 11.55 3.40 4.00
C ILE A 74 11.69 4.73 3.25
N LEU A 75 11.59 5.86 3.93
CA LEU A 75 11.79 7.18 3.31
C LEU A 75 13.22 7.40 2.81
N LEU A 76 14.24 6.89 3.51
CA LEU A 76 15.65 6.99 3.12
C LEU A 76 16.00 6.08 1.93
N THR A 77 15.31 4.95 1.78
CA THR A 77 15.50 4.00 0.67
C THR A 77 14.61 4.30 -0.53
N ALA A 78 13.73 5.30 -0.44
CA ALA A 78 12.80 5.67 -1.49
C ALA A 78 13.50 5.93 -2.84
N ARG A 79 13.06 5.23 -3.91
CA ARG A 79 13.68 5.28 -5.22
C ARG A 79 12.65 5.44 -6.32
N GLY A 80 12.95 6.32 -7.28
CA GLY A 80 12.05 6.62 -8.40
C GLY A 80 10.74 7.28 -7.96
N ASN A 81 9.84 7.52 -8.91
CA ASN A 81 8.53 8.11 -8.61
C ASN A 81 7.67 7.15 -7.78
N SER A 82 7.58 5.88 -8.21
CA SER A 82 6.77 4.85 -7.54
C SER A 82 7.22 4.62 -6.10
N GLY A 83 8.54 4.52 -5.86
CA GLY A 83 9.08 4.38 -4.52
C GLY A 83 8.84 5.60 -3.63
N ASN A 84 9.02 6.82 -4.15
CA ASN A 84 8.74 8.04 -3.38
C ASN A 84 7.27 8.13 -2.96
N ILE A 85 6.34 7.82 -3.85
CA ILE A 85 4.90 7.84 -3.57
C ILE A 85 4.55 6.77 -2.53
N ALA A 86 5.02 5.53 -2.71
CA ALA A 86 4.80 4.43 -1.77
C ALA A 86 5.41 4.70 -0.39
N ALA A 87 6.64 5.23 -0.33
CA ALA A 87 7.30 5.59 0.92
C ALA A 87 6.52 6.65 1.71
N ARG A 88 6.02 7.68 1.03
CA ARG A 88 5.20 8.72 1.66
C ARG A 88 3.87 8.18 2.16
N PHE A 89 3.21 7.33 1.38
CA PHE A 89 2.02 6.65 1.84
C PHE A 89 2.29 5.85 3.13
N LEU A 90 3.32 5.01 3.13
CA LEU A 90 3.66 4.18 4.29
C LEU A 90 4.07 5.00 5.51
N ALA A 91 4.73 6.15 5.33
CA ALA A 91 5.04 7.04 6.44
C ALA A 91 3.78 7.50 7.21
N GLY A 92 2.64 7.68 6.51
CA GLY A 92 1.35 7.95 7.15
C GLY A 92 0.64 6.69 7.66
N PHE A 93 0.73 5.60 6.90
CA PHE A 93 0.06 4.34 7.20
C PHE A 93 0.64 3.61 8.43
N LEU A 94 1.95 3.69 8.67
CA LEU A 94 2.61 3.04 9.82
C LEU A 94 2.13 3.55 11.19
N GLY A 95 1.31 4.60 11.23
CA GLY A 95 0.56 4.99 12.42
C GLY A 95 -0.63 4.08 12.76
N CYS A 96 -0.97 3.14 11.87
CA CYS A 96 -2.01 2.15 12.08
C CYS A 96 -1.64 1.19 13.21
N LYS A 97 -2.50 1.10 14.23
CA LYS A 97 -2.27 0.22 15.39
C LYS A 97 -3.18 -1.00 15.42
N ASP A 98 -4.32 -0.90 14.76
CA ASP A 98 -5.35 -1.91 14.70
C ASP A 98 -6.30 -1.66 13.51
N LEU A 99 -7.25 -2.57 13.30
CA LEU A 99 -8.24 -2.46 12.23
C LEU A 99 -9.08 -1.17 12.31
N PHE A 100 -9.38 -0.67 13.50
CA PHE A 100 -10.23 0.51 13.67
C PHE A 100 -9.51 1.82 13.38
N SER A 101 -8.18 1.85 13.55
CA SER A 101 -7.32 2.98 13.17
C SER A 101 -6.92 2.98 11.70
N MET A 102 -7.16 1.87 10.96
CA MET A 102 -6.78 1.72 9.56
C MET A 102 -7.38 2.82 8.65
N PRO A 103 -8.67 3.21 8.72
CA PRO A 103 -9.20 4.26 7.85
C PRO A 103 -8.44 5.59 7.99
N ALA A 104 -8.14 6.02 9.21
CA ALA A 104 -7.39 7.23 9.47
C ALA A 104 -5.93 7.13 9.00
N ALA A 105 -5.31 5.96 9.16
CA ALA A 105 -3.95 5.71 8.71
C ALA A 105 -3.84 5.70 7.18
N VAL A 106 -4.80 5.09 6.48
CA VAL A 106 -4.88 5.10 5.00
C VAL A 106 -5.10 6.52 4.49
N GLU A 107 -5.99 7.30 5.11
CA GLU A 107 -6.23 8.71 4.74
C GLU A 107 -4.97 9.57 4.95
N SER A 108 -4.29 9.42 6.09
CA SER A 108 -3.00 10.08 6.35
C SER A 108 -1.95 9.70 5.32
N GLY A 109 -1.84 8.41 4.98
CA GLY A 109 -0.92 7.91 3.96
C GLY A 109 -1.20 8.51 2.58
N ARG A 110 -2.47 8.51 2.14
CA ARG A 110 -2.90 9.14 0.88
C ARG A 110 -2.50 10.61 0.83
N ASP A 111 -2.77 11.38 1.89
CA ASP A 111 -2.47 12.81 1.93
C ASP A 111 -0.96 13.10 1.85
N LEU A 112 -0.12 12.24 2.43
CA LEU A 112 1.33 12.34 2.30
C LEU A 112 1.81 11.92 0.91
N ALA A 113 1.20 10.90 0.29
CA ALA A 113 1.53 10.46 -1.07
C ALA A 113 1.25 11.56 -2.10
N TYR A 114 0.12 12.26 -2.00
CA TYR A 114 -0.21 13.40 -2.87
C TYR A 114 0.83 14.51 -2.79
N LYS A 115 1.41 14.79 -1.62
CA LYS A 115 2.48 15.79 -1.46
C LYS A 115 3.80 15.44 -2.15
N ALA A 116 3.98 14.17 -2.54
CA ALA A 116 5.16 13.73 -3.28
C ALA A 116 5.08 14.00 -4.78
N VAL A 117 3.90 14.33 -5.30
CA VAL A 117 3.65 14.49 -6.74
C VAL A 117 3.22 15.93 -7.03
N PRO A 118 4.02 16.71 -7.79
CA PRO A 118 3.69 18.11 -8.11
C PRO A 118 2.42 18.25 -8.96
N ASP A 119 2.20 17.32 -9.89
CA ASP A 119 1.05 17.31 -10.81
C ASP A 119 0.39 15.92 -10.78
N PRO A 120 -0.49 15.67 -9.79
CA PRO A 120 -1.12 14.36 -9.62
C PRO A 120 -2.12 14.08 -10.75
N GLN A 121 -1.93 12.93 -11.42
CA GLN A 121 -2.80 12.49 -12.50
C GLN A 121 -3.72 11.36 -12.03
N PRO A 122 -5.00 11.34 -12.46
CA PRO A 122 -5.88 10.19 -12.26
C PRO A 122 -5.36 8.99 -13.06
N GLY A 123 -5.68 7.78 -12.59
CA GLY A 123 -5.23 6.57 -13.27
C GLY A 123 -3.85 6.09 -12.85
N THR A 124 -3.33 6.57 -11.73
CA THR A 124 -2.02 6.20 -11.17
C THR A 124 -2.17 5.54 -9.79
N MET A 125 -1.04 5.22 -9.16
CA MET A 125 -0.98 4.76 -7.76
C MET A 125 -1.81 5.64 -6.80
N LEU A 126 -1.92 6.95 -7.06
CA LEU A 126 -2.73 7.86 -6.25
C LEU A 126 -4.21 7.52 -6.30
N SER A 127 -4.72 7.12 -7.48
CA SER A 127 -6.12 6.67 -7.62
C SER A 127 -6.41 5.40 -6.82
N PHE A 128 -5.43 4.50 -6.67
CA PHE A 128 -5.55 3.35 -5.77
C PHE A 128 -5.72 3.80 -4.31
N PHE A 129 -4.92 4.77 -3.85
CA PHE A 129 -5.04 5.28 -2.48
C PHE A 129 -6.37 6.01 -2.24
N ASP A 130 -6.87 6.77 -3.21
CA ASP A 130 -8.20 7.38 -3.13
C ASP A 130 -9.30 6.32 -3.00
N ALA A 131 -9.24 5.28 -3.83
CA ALA A 131 -10.19 4.17 -3.77
C ALA A 131 -10.13 3.45 -2.42
N PHE A 132 -8.95 3.29 -1.84
CA PHE A 132 -8.76 2.66 -0.53
C PHE A 132 -9.43 3.48 0.57
N VAL A 133 -9.19 4.80 0.62
CA VAL A 133 -9.85 5.72 1.56
C VAL A 133 -11.38 5.64 1.41
N GLU A 134 -11.89 5.78 0.19
CA GLU A 134 -13.34 5.81 -0.06
C GLU A 134 -14.00 4.46 0.20
N SER A 135 -13.30 3.36 -0.08
CA SER A 135 -13.82 2.02 0.22
C SER A 135 -13.92 1.79 1.73
N LEU A 136 -12.90 2.17 2.52
CA LEU A 136 -12.95 2.04 3.98
C LEU A 136 -14.00 2.96 4.62
N LYS A 137 -14.34 4.11 4.02
CA LYS A 137 -15.45 4.95 4.48
C LYS A 137 -16.81 4.29 4.25
N ARG A 138 -16.98 3.61 3.11
CA ARG A 138 -18.23 2.88 2.78
C ARG A 138 -18.35 1.57 3.55
N ASN A 139 -17.22 0.89 3.73
CA ASN A 139 -17.11 -0.44 4.33
C ASN A 139 -16.15 -0.36 5.53
N PRO A 140 -16.53 0.24 6.67
CA PRO A 140 -15.63 0.39 7.80
C PRO A 140 -15.22 -0.96 8.37
N PRO A 141 -13.94 -1.11 8.77
CA PRO A 141 -13.44 -2.34 9.36
C PRO A 141 -14.26 -2.79 10.56
N SER A 142 -14.58 -4.07 10.60
CA SER A 142 -15.34 -4.70 11.68
C SER A 142 -14.77 -6.09 11.99
N GLN A 143 -15.11 -6.63 13.16
CA GLN A 143 -14.64 -7.95 13.57
C GLN A 143 -15.19 -9.11 12.72
N SER A 144 -16.29 -8.88 12.00
CA SER A 144 -16.91 -9.91 11.15
C SER A 144 -16.13 -10.22 9.88
N GLY A 145 -15.13 -9.41 9.50
CA GLY A 145 -14.37 -9.57 8.26
C GLY A 145 -15.15 -9.30 6.96
N ALA A 146 -16.47 -9.15 7.01
CA ALA A 146 -17.30 -8.98 5.81
C ALA A 146 -16.98 -7.73 4.97
N TRP A 147 -16.33 -6.73 5.57
CA TRP A 147 -15.88 -5.52 4.88
C TRP A 147 -14.71 -5.79 3.92
N VAL A 148 -13.92 -6.84 4.16
CA VAL A 148 -12.69 -7.13 3.41
C VAL A 148 -13.00 -7.41 1.95
N ASP A 149 -13.96 -8.29 1.66
CA ASP A 149 -14.34 -8.64 0.28
C ASP A 149 -14.78 -7.41 -0.51
N ALA A 150 -15.53 -6.51 0.13
CA ALA A 150 -15.97 -5.26 -0.49
C ALA A 150 -14.80 -4.32 -0.79
N VAL A 151 -13.85 -4.19 0.16
CA VAL A 151 -12.65 -3.37 -0.01
C VAL A 151 -11.78 -3.94 -1.13
N VAL A 152 -11.51 -5.24 -1.13
CA VAL A 152 -10.71 -5.90 -2.18
C VAL A 152 -11.34 -5.67 -3.56
N LEU A 153 -12.65 -5.88 -3.70
CA LEU A 153 -13.37 -5.66 -4.97
C LEU A 153 -13.25 -4.20 -5.45
N ASP A 154 -13.41 -3.24 -4.56
CA ASP A 154 -13.28 -1.81 -4.87
C ASP A 154 -11.86 -1.48 -5.35
N LEU A 155 -10.82 -2.00 -4.66
CA LEU A 155 -9.42 -1.78 -5.01
C LEU A 155 -9.05 -2.42 -6.35
N GLU A 156 -9.47 -3.67 -6.59
CA GLU A 156 -9.28 -4.33 -7.89
C GLU A 156 -9.98 -3.56 -9.03
N THR A 157 -11.18 -3.06 -8.77
CA THR A 157 -11.94 -2.26 -9.74
C THR A 157 -11.20 -0.97 -10.06
N SER A 158 -10.65 -0.30 -9.03
CA SER A 158 -9.86 0.92 -9.21
C SER A 158 -8.60 0.64 -10.05
N VAL A 159 -7.84 -0.42 -9.76
CA VAL A 159 -6.67 -0.81 -10.55
C VAL A 159 -7.05 -1.09 -12.00
N LYS A 160 -8.10 -1.86 -12.25
CA LYS A 160 -8.59 -2.15 -13.62
C LYS A 160 -9.00 -0.88 -14.36
N ALA A 161 -9.61 0.10 -13.67
CA ALA A 161 -10.04 1.36 -14.27
C ALA A 161 -8.87 2.24 -14.75
N THR A 162 -7.66 2.10 -14.19
CA THR A 162 -6.49 2.89 -14.60
C THR A 162 -6.18 2.74 -16.10
N THR A 163 -6.42 1.57 -16.69
CA THR A 163 -6.24 1.31 -18.14
C THR A 163 -7.02 2.29 -19.03
N GLN A 164 -8.15 2.84 -18.55
CA GLN A 164 -8.97 3.77 -19.33
C GLN A 164 -8.71 5.24 -18.99
N GLN A 165 -8.00 5.53 -17.90
CA GLN A 165 -7.82 6.88 -17.38
C GLN A 165 -6.62 7.61 -17.99
N LEU A 166 -5.57 6.87 -18.39
CA LEU A 166 -4.40 7.41 -19.06
C LEU A 166 -4.28 6.87 -20.48
N GLN A 167 -3.86 7.71 -21.43
CA GLN A 167 -3.74 7.33 -22.83
C GLN A 167 -2.69 6.23 -23.02
N GLU A 168 -1.55 6.35 -22.36
CA GLU A 168 -0.42 5.42 -22.46
C GLU A 168 -0.81 4.02 -21.97
N LEU A 169 -1.57 3.93 -20.87
CA LEU A 169 -2.07 2.66 -20.34
C LEU A 169 -3.09 2.02 -21.27
N ARG A 170 -3.96 2.84 -21.87
CA ARG A 170 -4.97 2.38 -22.82
C ARG A 170 -4.34 1.83 -24.11
N GLU A 171 -3.35 2.54 -24.64
CA GLU A 171 -2.64 2.13 -25.87
C GLU A 171 -1.83 0.86 -25.64
N ALA A 172 -1.22 0.71 -24.47
CA ALA A 172 -0.49 -0.49 -24.08
C ALA A 172 -1.40 -1.65 -23.63
N GLY A 173 -2.67 -1.39 -23.32
CA GLY A 173 -3.61 -2.40 -22.83
C GLY A 173 -3.24 -2.95 -21.45
N VAL A 174 -2.61 -2.11 -20.59
CA VAL A 174 -2.15 -2.49 -19.25
C VAL A 174 -2.77 -1.60 -18.17
N VAL A 175 -2.72 -2.06 -16.93
CA VAL A 175 -3.04 -1.25 -15.75
C VAL A 175 -1.81 -0.45 -15.31
N ASP A 176 -2.01 0.58 -14.45
CA ASP A 176 -0.88 1.27 -13.83
C ASP A 176 -0.06 0.33 -12.95
N SER A 177 1.24 0.28 -13.21
CA SER A 177 2.17 -0.63 -12.51
C SER A 177 2.30 -0.31 -11.02
N GLY A 178 2.25 0.98 -10.67
CA GLY A 178 2.30 1.42 -9.28
C GLY A 178 1.02 1.08 -8.51
N ALA A 179 -0.15 1.29 -9.13
CA ALA A 179 -1.44 0.92 -8.55
C ALA A 179 -1.55 -0.60 -8.33
N LEU A 180 -1.14 -1.41 -9.33
CA LEU A 180 -1.07 -2.86 -9.18
C LEU A 180 -0.09 -3.28 -8.10
N GLY A 181 1.09 -2.63 -8.02
CA GLY A 181 2.06 -2.88 -6.98
C GLY A 181 1.47 -2.68 -5.57
N MET A 182 0.72 -1.61 -5.36
CA MET A 182 0.07 -1.37 -4.06
C MET A 182 -1.05 -2.38 -3.77
N LEU A 183 -1.83 -2.79 -4.75
CA LEU A 183 -2.81 -3.86 -4.58
C LEU A 183 -2.15 -5.16 -4.12
N VAL A 184 -1.07 -5.57 -4.78
CA VAL A 184 -0.27 -6.77 -4.45
C VAL A 184 0.34 -6.64 -3.04
N PHE A 185 0.82 -5.44 -2.69
CA PHE A 185 1.42 -5.18 -1.38
C PHE A 185 0.41 -5.29 -0.23
N PHE A 186 -0.80 -4.76 -0.40
CA PHE A 186 -1.83 -4.77 0.65
C PHE A 186 -2.66 -6.05 0.70
N ASP A 187 -2.55 -6.96 -0.28
CA ASP A 187 -3.31 -8.20 -0.29
C ASP A 187 -3.12 -9.06 0.98
N PRO A 188 -1.90 -9.28 1.55
CA PRO A 188 -1.78 -10.00 2.81
C PRO A 188 -2.43 -9.29 4.00
N LEU A 189 -2.46 -7.96 4.01
CA LEU A 189 -3.10 -7.18 5.07
C LEU A 189 -4.62 -7.34 5.04
N LEU A 190 -5.21 -7.41 3.87
CA LEU A 190 -6.66 -7.54 3.67
C LEU A 190 -7.15 -8.99 3.85
N ASN A 191 -6.23 -9.97 3.95
CA ASN A 191 -6.55 -11.41 4.11
C ASN A 191 -6.10 -11.97 5.48
N ILE A 192 -5.93 -11.10 6.49
CA ILE A 192 -5.56 -11.50 7.86
C ILE A 192 -6.77 -12.04 8.63
#